data_90d19cd244ef3c7748b0cc1665f6082b
#
_entry.id   90d19cd244ef3c7748b0cc1665f6082b
#
_cell.length_a   1.000
_cell.length_b   1.000
_cell.length_c   1.000
_cell.angle_alpha   90.00
_cell.angle_beta   90.00
_cell.angle_gamma   90.00
#
_symmetry.space_group_name_H-M   'P 1'
#
loop_
_entity.id
_entity.type
_entity.pdbx_description
1 polymer ?
#
loop_
_entity_poly.entity_id
_entity_poly.type
_entity_poly.pdbx_seq_one_letter_code
_entity_poly.pdbx_strand_id
1 'polypeptide(L)'
;MFTERTSLGLDARARSIKAAAIDTLTGELIERTMPSDAGEVMALVAGLRAGHGDVKVTYEAGPTGFELARALAEEGIACQVAAPSKLLRPSGERVKTDRRDAILLARLARNDDIVAVRVPTRSQEGARDLVRSRADARGDLMTARHRLSKMLLRRGIVYDGARTWTRIHDAWLRRVRRDHVIGMGPSALAAFDDAYDTVVHTTARRDRLDEAIAGLYHDGELAPTARRLACLRGVSALTAVSLAVEIGDQGRFKGSTIASYLGLVPSEHSSGTSRSQG
;
A
#
# COMPACT_ATOMS: atom_id res chain seq x y z
N MET A 1 -28.36 14.31 13.92
CA MET A 1 -28.07 15.62 14.54
C MET A 1 -26.55 15.77 14.45
N PHE A 2 -26.03 16.76 13.70
CA PHE A 2 -24.58 16.94 13.59
C PHE A 2 -24.06 17.39 14.96
N THR A 3 -23.13 16.63 15.52
CA THR A 3 -22.50 16.94 16.82
C THR A 3 -21.42 18.01 16.65
N GLU A 4 -20.80 18.08 15.47
CA GLU A 4 -19.74 19.05 15.15
C GLU A 4 -20.31 20.19 14.28
N ARG A 5 -19.96 21.42 14.67
CA ARG A 5 -20.39 22.64 13.97
C ARG A 5 -19.52 22.96 12.74
N THR A 6 -18.25 22.58 12.75
CA THR A 6 -17.29 22.93 11.70
C THR A 6 -16.68 21.68 11.07
N SER A 7 -16.75 21.58 9.75
CA SER A 7 -16.11 20.54 8.94
C SER A 7 -14.81 21.06 8.35
N LEU A 8 -13.67 20.51 8.77
CA LEU A 8 -12.32 20.88 8.31
C LEU A 8 -11.77 19.82 7.38
N GLY A 9 -11.63 20.14 6.09
CA GLY A 9 -10.97 19.30 5.09
C GLY A 9 -9.50 19.68 4.93
N LEU A 10 -8.62 18.69 4.89
CA LEU A 10 -7.18 18.87 4.70
C LEU A 10 -6.70 18.11 3.47
N ASP A 11 -6.05 18.79 2.52
CA ASP A 11 -5.18 18.16 1.53
C ASP A 11 -3.75 18.14 2.10
N ALA A 12 -3.41 17.00 2.72
CA ALA A 12 -2.15 16.81 3.43
C ALA A 12 -1.07 16.26 2.48
N ARG A 13 0.01 17.03 2.31
CA ARG A 13 1.20 16.65 1.53
C ARG A 13 2.45 16.62 2.38
N ALA A 14 3.54 16.12 1.84
CA ALA A 14 4.79 15.95 2.58
C ALA A 14 5.36 17.24 3.20
N ARG A 15 5.11 18.41 2.60
CA ARG A 15 5.69 19.69 3.05
C ARG A 15 4.67 20.76 3.43
N SER A 16 3.42 20.59 3.03
CA SER A 16 2.38 21.59 3.27
C SER A 16 1.01 20.96 3.34
N ILE A 17 0.13 21.59 4.08
CA ILE A 17 -1.29 21.25 4.18
C ILE A 17 -2.11 22.44 3.66
N LYS A 18 -3.05 22.16 2.75
CA LYS A 18 -4.12 23.07 2.40
C LYS A 18 -5.34 22.70 3.22
N ALA A 19 -5.85 23.65 3.98
CA ALA A 19 -6.99 23.47 4.85
C ALA A 19 -8.17 24.32 4.39
N ALA A 20 -9.37 23.76 4.45
CA ALA A 20 -10.62 24.46 4.22
C ALA A 20 -11.62 24.06 5.31
N ALA A 21 -12.08 25.00 6.10
CA ALA A 21 -13.11 24.80 7.12
C ALA A 21 -14.43 25.40 6.65
N ILE A 22 -15.51 24.66 6.86
CA ILE A 22 -16.88 25.13 6.57
C ILE A 22 -17.68 25.09 7.87
N ASP A 23 -18.12 26.25 8.34
CA ASP A 23 -19.11 26.35 9.42
C ASP A 23 -20.47 25.88 8.89
N THR A 24 -21.05 24.86 9.53
CA THR A 24 -22.30 24.25 9.07
C THR A 24 -23.52 25.14 9.26
N LEU A 25 -23.47 26.10 10.20
CA LEU A 25 -24.58 27.01 10.49
C LEU A 25 -24.56 28.23 9.57
N THR A 26 -23.38 28.86 9.40
CA THR A 26 -23.26 30.10 8.62
C THR A 26 -22.91 29.86 7.16
N GLY A 27 -22.33 28.71 6.83
CA GLY A 27 -21.78 28.39 5.52
C GLY A 27 -20.45 29.10 5.24
N GLU A 28 -19.88 29.79 6.22
CA GLU A 28 -18.59 30.47 6.10
C GLU A 28 -17.48 29.51 5.72
N LEU A 29 -16.67 29.88 4.72
CA LEU A 29 -15.51 29.15 4.26
C LEU A 29 -14.24 29.84 4.71
N ILE A 30 -13.46 29.16 5.55
CA ILE A 30 -12.17 29.63 6.04
C ILE A 30 -11.08 28.76 5.42
N GLU A 31 -10.10 29.41 4.78
CA GLU A 31 -9.00 28.72 4.10
C GLU A 31 -7.65 29.05 4.75
N ARG A 32 -6.77 28.06 4.86
CA ARG A 32 -5.42 28.22 5.37
C ARG A 32 -4.43 27.35 4.59
N THR A 33 -3.21 27.83 4.53
CA THR A 33 -2.05 27.04 4.08
C THR A 33 -1.04 27.05 5.22
N MET A 34 -0.54 25.85 5.57
CA MET A 34 0.38 25.68 6.69
C MET A 34 1.44 24.63 6.35
N PRO A 35 2.55 24.56 7.10
CA PRO A 35 3.47 23.42 7.06
C PRO A 35 2.76 22.10 7.36
N SER A 36 3.34 20.98 6.90
CA SER A 36 2.82 19.63 7.19
C SER A 36 3.25 19.20 8.60
N ASP A 37 2.59 19.77 9.59
CA ASP A 37 2.84 19.56 11.01
C ASP A 37 1.53 19.41 11.78
N ALA A 38 1.47 18.45 12.71
CA ALA A 38 0.27 18.17 13.48
C ALA A 38 -0.06 19.32 14.46
N GLY A 39 0.95 19.98 15.03
CA GLY A 39 0.77 21.12 15.94
C GLY A 39 0.12 22.31 15.23
N GLU A 40 0.47 22.57 13.97
CA GLU A 40 -0.17 23.60 13.15
C GLU A 40 -1.66 23.29 12.89
N VAL A 41 -1.99 22.02 12.65
CA VAL A 41 -3.39 21.59 12.49
C VAL A 41 -4.14 21.74 13.82
N MET A 42 -3.54 21.35 14.94
CA MET A 42 -4.13 21.51 16.28
C MET A 42 -4.37 22.99 16.61
N ALA A 43 -3.42 23.86 16.32
CA ALA A 43 -3.56 25.30 16.51
C ALA A 43 -4.71 25.88 15.66
N LEU A 44 -4.85 25.44 14.40
CA LEU A 44 -5.98 25.81 13.54
C LEU A 44 -7.31 25.33 14.15
N VAL A 45 -7.38 24.08 14.60
CA VAL A 45 -8.58 23.50 15.24
C VAL A 45 -8.96 24.28 16.50
N ALA A 46 -7.99 24.64 17.34
CA ALA A 46 -8.23 25.43 18.53
C ALA A 46 -8.80 26.82 18.19
N GLY A 47 -8.24 27.49 17.18
CA GLY A 47 -8.75 28.79 16.69
C GLY A 47 -10.18 28.68 16.13
N LEU A 48 -10.48 27.63 15.37
CA LEU A 48 -11.82 27.40 14.84
C LEU A 48 -12.83 27.08 15.94
N ARG A 49 -12.46 26.29 16.95
CA ARG A 49 -13.33 25.99 18.08
C ARG A 49 -13.78 27.23 18.85
N ALA A 50 -12.91 28.22 18.98
CA ALA A 50 -13.23 29.47 19.67
C ALA A 50 -14.35 30.30 19.01
N GLY A 51 -14.45 30.25 17.66
CA GLY A 51 -15.43 31.06 16.93
C GLY A 51 -16.56 30.23 16.28
N HIS A 52 -16.29 28.99 15.92
CA HIS A 52 -17.13 28.17 15.05
C HIS A 52 -17.55 26.82 15.66
N GLY A 53 -17.34 26.62 16.98
CA GLY A 53 -17.74 25.42 17.71
C GLY A 53 -16.91 24.18 17.39
N ASP A 54 -17.40 23.00 17.75
CA ASP A 54 -16.66 21.74 17.58
C ASP A 54 -16.29 21.46 16.12
N VAL A 55 -15.07 20.94 15.96
CA VAL A 55 -14.44 20.72 14.64
C VAL A 55 -14.20 19.24 14.39
N LYS A 56 -14.67 18.76 13.24
CA LYS A 56 -14.36 17.45 12.69
C LYS A 56 -13.36 17.58 11.56
N VAL A 57 -12.20 16.97 11.73
CA VAL A 57 -11.11 16.98 10.74
C VAL A 57 -11.29 15.82 9.76
N THR A 58 -11.07 16.07 8.47
CA THR A 58 -11.11 15.05 7.42
C THR A 58 -9.94 15.24 6.47
N TYR A 59 -9.19 14.17 6.20
CA TYR A 59 -8.19 14.17 5.14
C TYR A 59 -8.22 12.86 4.34
N GLU A 60 -7.65 12.86 3.13
CA GLU A 60 -7.62 11.69 2.25
C GLU A 60 -6.49 10.73 2.62
N ALA A 61 -6.77 9.42 2.69
CA ALA A 61 -5.73 8.41 2.86
C ALA A 61 -4.74 8.45 1.70
N GLY A 62 -3.47 8.60 2.01
CA GLY A 62 -2.43 8.79 1.00
C GLY A 62 -1.03 8.50 1.54
N PRO A 63 0.01 8.94 0.81
CA PRO A 63 1.40 8.66 1.18
C PRO A 63 1.85 9.31 2.49
N THR A 64 1.10 10.27 3.05
CA THR A 64 1.37 10.88 4.36
C THR A 64 0.97 9.98 5.54
N GLY A 65 0.31 8.84 5.27
CA GLY A 65 -0.04 7.85 6.28
C GLY A 65 -1.09 8.32 7.29
N PHE A 66 -0.98 7.80 8.52
CA PHE A 66 -2.00 7.96 9.56
C PHE A 66 -1.50 8.68 10.83
N GLU A 67 -0.26 9.18 10.85
CA GLU A 67 0.29 9.81 12.06
C GLU A 67 -0.47 11.08 12.44
N LEU A 68 -0.93 11.87 11.46
CA LEU A 68 -1.79 13.03 11.73
C LEU A 68 -3.10 12.62 12.44
N ALA A 69 -3.76 11.56 11.97
CA ALA A 69 -5.00 11.08 12.60
C ALA A 69 -4.77 10.60 14.03
N ARG A 70 -3.64 9.94 14.29
CA ARG A 70 -3.27 9.49 15.64
C ARG A 70 -2.98 10.66 16.56
N ALA A 71 -2.17 11.62 16.10
CA ALA A 71 -1.85 12.81 16.88
C ALA A 71 -3.12 13.61 17.24
N LEU A 72 -4.05 13.77 16.30
CA LEU A 72 -5.33 14.42 16.55
C LEU A 72 -6.20 13.63 17.55
N ALA A 73 -6.22 12.30 17.44
CA ALA A 73 -6.97 11.44 18.35
C ALA A 73 -6.40 11.47 19.79
N GLU A 74 -5.09 11.55 19.96
CA GLU A 74 -4.42 11.71 21.26
C GLU A 74 -4.84 13.00 21.97
N GLU A 75 -5.13 14.06 21.21
CA GLU A 75 -5.66 15.35 21.71
C GLU A 75 -7.20 15.42 21.74
N GLY A 76 -7.89 14.31 21.55
CA GLY A 76 -9.35 14.25 21.57
C GLY A 76 -10.03 15.04 20.44
N ILE A 77 -9.33 15.26 19.32
CA ILE A 77 -9.87 15.91 18.15
C ILE A 77 -10.47 14.87 17.20
N ALA A 78 -11.77 15.02 16.89
CA ALA A 78 -12.46 14.13 15.96
C ALA A 78 -11.81 14.19 14.58
N CYS A 79 -11.27 13.06 14.10
CA CYS A 79 -10.61 12.95 12.81
C CYS A 79 -11.08 11.71 12.06
N GLN A 80 -11.40 11.87 10.79
CA GLN A 80 -11.69 10.78 9.88
C GLN A 80 -10.76 10.82 8.66
N VAL A 81 -10.32 9.65 8.22
CA VAL A 81 -9.47 9.50 7.04
C VAL A 81 -10.32 8.96 5.89
N ALA A 82 -10.48 9.73 4.84
CA ALA A 82 -11.35 9.41 3.72
C ALA A 82 -10.73 8.36 2.78
N ALA A 83 -11.52 7.41 2.29
CA ALA A 83 -11.11 6.45 1.28
C ALA A 83 -11.03 7.11 -0.10
N PRO A 84 -9.85 7.20 -0.77
CA PRO A 84 -9.69 7.92 -2.04
C PRO A 84 -10.62 7.43 -3.15
N SER A 85 -10.77 6.11 -3.26
CA SER A 85 -11.61 5.46 -4.27
C SER A 85 -13.13 5.62 -4.06
N LYS A 86 -13.53 6.19 -2.92
CA LYS A 86 -14.94 6.39 -2.54
C LYS A 86 -15.33 7.86 -2.46
N LEU A 87 -14.39 8.77 -2.71
CA LEU A 87 -14.70 10.21 -2.75
C LEU A 87 -15.56 10.52 -3.97
N LEU A 88 -16.75 11.06 -3.72
CA LEU A 88 -17.66 11.54 -4.76
C LEU A 88 -17.10 12.85 -5.31
N ARG A 89 -16.61 12.84 -6.54
CA ARG A 89 -16.12 14.03 -7.24
C ARG A 89 -17.20 14.53 -8.20
N PRO A 90 -17.50 15.85 -8.23
CA PRO A 90 -18.45 16.40 -9.18
C PRO A 90 -18.02 16.13 -10.63
N SER A 91 -18.95 15.66 -11.47
CA SER A 91 -18.72 15.48 -12.89
C SER A 91 -18.47 16.84 -13.55
N GLY A 92 -17.32 17.00 -14.22
CA GLY A 92 -16.98 18.26 -14.92
C GLY A 92 -15.86 19.09 -14.29
N GLU A 93 -15.40 18.79 -13.08
CA GLU A 93 -14.21 19.43 -12.53
C GLU A 93 -12.93 18.86 -13.18
N ARG A 94 -12.50 19.49 -14.29
CA ARG A 94 -11.27 19.12 -15.02
C ARG A 94 -9.98 19.63 -14.36
N VAL A 95 -10.08 20.64 -13.51
CA VAL A 95 -8.91 21.28 -12.87
C VAL A 95 -8.80 20.80 -11.43
N LYS A 96 -7.85 19.93 -11.17
CA LYS A 96 -7.49 19.48 -9.82
C LYS A 96 -6.50 20.47 -9.20
N THR A 97 -6.83 21.02 -8.02
CA THR A 97 -5.92 21.83 -7.20
C THR A 97 -6.08 21.43 -5.75
N ASP A 98 -4.99 21.51 -4.98
CA ASP A 98 -4.94 21.19 -3.55
C ASP A 98 -6.00 21.95 -2.73
N ARG A 99 -6.24 23.22 -3.10
CA ARG A 99 -7.29 24.05 -2.51
C ARG A 99 -8.69 23.46 -2.73
N ARG A 100 -8.99 23.00 -3.95
CA ARG A 100 -10.28 22.38 -4.28
C ARG A 100 -10.45 21.03 -3.60
N ASP A 101 -9.38 20.25 -3.50
CA ASP A 101 -9.41 18.96 -2.81
C ASP A 101 -9.72 19.16 -1.30
N ALA A 102 -9.13 20.15 -0.63
CA ALA A 102 -9.45 20.49 0.76
C ALA A 102 -10.93 20.94 0.93
N ILE A 103 -11.43 21.82 0.03
CA ILE A 103 -12.83 22.27 0.05
C ILE A 103 -13.79 21.11 -0.20
N LEU A 104 -13.46 20.21 -1.14
CA LEU A 104 -14.26 19.02 -1.42
C LEU A 104 -14.38 18.13 -0.19
N LEU A 105 -13.26 17.86 0.49
CA LEU A 105 -13.26 17.06 1.71
C LEU A 105 -14.12 17.70 2.82
N ALA A 106 -14.01 19.01 3.01
CA ALA A 106 -14.85 19.75 3.97
C ALA A 106 -16.35 19.64 3.63
N ARG A 107 -16.72 19.77 2.34
CA ARG A 107 -18.11 19.64 1.88
C ARG A 107 -18.65 18.22 2.08
N LEU A 108 -17.90 17.21 1.67
CA LEU A 108 -18.30 15.80 1.85
C LEU A 108 -18.43 15.45 3.33
N ALA A 109 -17.49 15.93 4.17
CA ALA A 109 -17.56 15.72 5.62
C ALA A 109 -18.78 16.39 6.24
N ARG A 110 -19.11 17.61 5.81
CA ARG A 110 -20.31 18.33 6.25
C ARG A 110 -21.61 17.58 5.93
N ASN A 111 -21.65 16.93 4.77
CA ASN A 111 -22.83 16.17 4.32
C ASN A 111 -22.86 14.71 4.82
N ASP A 112 -21.85 14.28 5.58
CA ASP A 112 -21.66 12.89 6.02
C ASP A 112 -21.44 11.88 4.87
N ASP A 113 -20.94 12.39 3.72
CA ASP A 113 -20.68 11.62 2.50
C ASP A 113 -19.27 10.98 2.48
N ILE A 114 -18.57 10.96 3.61
CA ILE A 114 -17.23 10.39 3.73
C ILE A 114 -17.30 8.91 4.08
N VAL A 115 -16.77 8.08 3.21
CA VAL A 115 -16.44 6.69 3.55
C VAL A 115 -15.07 6.66 4.22
N ALA A 116 -15.06 6.56 5.55
CA ALA A 116 -13.83 6.57 6.31
C ALA A 116 -13.10 5.22 6.21
N VAL A 117 -11.77 5.26 6.13
CA VAL A 117 -10.90 4.11 6.35
C VAL A 117 -10.59 3.98 7.84
N ARG A 118 -10.46 2.76 8.32
CA ARG A 118 -9.97 2.52 9.67
C ARG A 118 -8.47 2.86 9.73
N VAL A 119 -8.09 3.65 10.71
CA VAL A 119 -6.68 3.89 11.04
C VAL A 119 -6.08 2.61 11.63
N PRO A 120 -5.07 1.99 10.97
CA PRO A 120 -4.44 0.78 11.50
C PRO A 120 -3.57 1.12 12.72
N THR A 121 -3.27 0.11 13.55
CA THR A 121 -2.23 0.26 14.58
C THR A 121 -0.86 0.43 13.91
N ARG A 122 0.11 1.02 14.63
CA ARG A 122 1.49 1.12 14.13
C ARG A 122 2.08 -0.25 13.82
N SER A 123 1.72 -1.27 14.62
CA SER A 123 2.12 -2.66 14.39
C SER A 123 1.55 -3.21 13.08
N GLN A 124 0.27 -2.94 12.79
CA GLN A 124 -0.37 -3.35 11.53
C GLN A 124 0.22 -2.64 10.31
N GLU A 125 0.58 -1.35 10.43
CA GLU A 125 1.30 -0.63 9.37
C GLU A 125 2.67 -1.24 9.11
N GLY A 126 3.47 -1.46 10.15
CA GLY A 126 4.78 -2.09 10.01
C GLY A 126 4.71 -3.49 9.39
N ALA A 127 3.71 -4.30 9.79
CA ALA A 127 3.48 -5.61 9.19
C ALA A 127 3.08 -5.50 7.69
N ARG A 128 2.30 -4.47 7.32
CA ARG A 128 1.93 -4.19 5.93
C ARG A 128 3.13 -3.79 5.09
N ASP A 129 3.98 -2.92 5.62
CA ASP A 129 5.21 -2.50 4.95
C ASP A 129 6.16 -3.68 4.74
N LEU A 130 6.28 -4.58 5.73
CA LEU A 130 7.09 -5.80 5.62
C LEU A 130 6.57 -6.73 4.50
N VAL A 131 5.26 -6.98 4.46
CA VAL A 131 4.64 -7.84 3.43
C VAL A 131 4.82 -7.23 2.02
N ARG A 132 4.65 -5.92 1.88
CA ARG A 132 4.84 -5.20 0.61
C ARG A 132 6.30 -5.19 0.18
N SER A 133 7.23 -4.92 1.10
CA SER A 133 8.68 -5.00 0.84
C SER A 133 9.10 -6.40 0.36
N ARG A 134 8.45 -7.45 0.87
CA ARG A 134 8.66 -8.81 0.41
C ARG A 134 8.11 -9.05 -0.99
N ALA A 135 6.95 -8.47 -1.33
CA ALA A 135 6.38 -8.55 -2.67
C ALA A 135 7.30 -7.86 -3.69
N ASP A 136 7.83 -6.69 -3.36
CA ASP A 136 8.81 -5.96 -4.16
C ASP A 136 10.09 -6.78 -4.36
N ALA A 137 10.66 -7.35 -3.27
CA ALA A 137 11.84 -8.19 -3.36
C ALA A 137 11.64 -9.44 -4.25
N ARG A 138 10.42 -9.99 -4.30
CA ARG A 138 10.06 -11.06 -5.24
C ARG A 138 10.06 -10.55 -6.69
N GLY A 139 9.51 -9.38 -6.94
CA GLY A 139 9.52 -8.73 -8.26
C GLY A 139 10.94 -8.46 -8.76
N ASP A 140 11.78 -7.88 -7.89
CA ASP A 140 13.19 -7.61 -8.16
C ASP A 140 13.96 -8.90 -8.51
N LEU A 141 13.74 -9.97 -7.73
CA LEU A 141 14.35 -11.28 -7.97
C LEU A 141 13.93 -11.87 -9.32
N MET A 142 12.64 -11.80 -9.67
CA MET A 142 12.15 -12.27 -10.96
C MET A 142 12.81 -11.48 -12.11
N THR A 143 12.93 -10.17 -11.96
CA THR A 143 13.59 -9.30 -12.94
C THR A 143 15.08 -9.63 -13.08
N ALA A 144 15.80 -9.80 -11.98
CA ALA A 144 17.21 -10.20 -11.97
C ALA A 144 17.43 -11.55 -12.68
N ARG A 145 16.60 -12.53 -12.35
CA ARG A 145 16.62 -13.87 -12.98
C ARG A 145 16.37 -13.80 -14.49
N HIS A 146 15.40 -13.01 -14.93
CA HIS A 146 15.12 -12.82 -16.34
C HIS A 146 16.29 -12.15 -17.06
N ARG A 147 16.91 -11.12 -16.48
CA ARG A 147 18.07 -10.43 -17.05
C ARG A 147 19.22 -11.39 -17.29
N LEU A 148 19.61 -12.18 -16.27
CA LEU A 148 20.68 -13.16 -16.40
C LEU A 148 20.36 -14.24 -17.44
N SER A 149 19.14 -14.81 -17.43
CA SER A 149 18.72 -15.82 -18.40
C SER A 149 18.73 -15.28 -19.83
N LYS A 150 18.24 -14.05 -20.06
CA LYS A 150 18.23 -13.41 -21.38
C LYS A 150 19.63 -13.04 -21.85
N MET A 151 20.53 -12.68 -20.93
CA MET A 151 21.93 -12.43 -21.27
C MET A 151 22.63 -13.69 -21.79
N LEU A 152 22.40 -14.83 -21.16
CA LEU A 152 22.94 -16.13 -21.61
C LEU A 152 22.30 -16.58 -22.91
N LEU A 153 20.98 -16.45 -23.05
CA LEU A 153 20.25 -16.82 -24.26
C LEU A 153 20.75 -16.08 -25.50
N ARG A 154 21.06 -14.76 -25.39
CA ARG A 154 21.65 -14.00 -26.51
C ARG A 154 23.02 -14.50 -26.97
N ARG A 155 23.66 -15.33 -26.17
CA ARG A 155 24.96 -15.95 -26.46
C ARG A 155 24.83 -17.43 -26.84
N GLY A 156 23.59 -17.90 -27.07
CA GLY A 156 23.31 -19.30 -27.41
C GLY A 156 23.50 -20.25 -26.22
N ILE A 157 23.65 -19.74 -25.00
CA ILE A 157 23.84 -20.54 -23.79
C ILE A 157 22.47 -20.79 -23.15
N VAL A 158 22.01 -22.03 -23.20
CA VAL A 158 20.70 -22.46 -22.71
C VAL A 158 20.88 -23.58 -21.68
N TYR A 159 20.13 -23.48 -20.59
CA TYR A 159 20.07 -24.57 -19.61
C TYR A 159 19.04 -25.61 -20.09
N ASP A 160 19.47 -26.85 -20.20
CA ASP A 160 18.68 -28.00 -20.67
C ASP A 160 18.03 -28.83 -19.54
N GLY A 161 18.28 -28.45 -18.26
CA GLY A 161 17.73 -29.15 -17.13
C GLY A 161 16.26 -28.82 -16.84
N ALA A 162 15.58 -29.67 -16.08
CA ALA A 162 14.14 -29.62 -15.85
C ALA A 162 13.68 -28.37 -15.07
N ARG A 163 14.49 -27.85 -14.12
CA ARG A 163 14.11 -26.72 -13.26
C ARG A 163 15.26 -25.75 -13.09
N THR A 164 14.99 -24.48 -13.41
CA THR A 164 15.90 -23.36 -13.13
C THR A 164 15.87 -22.94 -11.66
N TRP A 165 16.89 -22.22 -11.23
CA TRP A 165 17.01 -21.61 -9.89
C TRP A 165 17.05 -22.62 -8.74
N THR A 166 17.53 -23.83 -9.04
CA THR A 166 17.88 -24.88 -8.07
C THR A 166 19.40 -24.90 -7.83
N ARG A 167 19.87 -25.65 -6.83
CA ARG A 167 21.31 -25.86 -6.61
C ARG A 167 22.02 -26.44 -7.85
N ILE A 168 21.33 -27.29 -8.61
CA ILE A 168 21.87 -27.84 -9.87
C ILE A 168 22.03 -26.75 -10.92
N HIS A 169 21.05 -25.90 -11.07
CA HIS A 169 21.13 -24.75 -11.99
C HIS A 169 22.23 -23.74 -11.55
N ASP A 170 22.37 -23.49 -10.26
CA ASP A 170 23.44 -22.63 -9.73
C ASP A 170 24.83 -23.22 -10.05
N ALA A 171 25.02 -24.50 -9.83
CA ALA A 171 26.27 -25.18 -10.19
C ALA A 171 26.54 -25.12 -11.71
N TRP A 172 25.49 -25.18 -12.53
CA TRP A 172 25.58 -24.99 -13.99
C TRP A 172 25.98 -23.55 -14.34
N LEU A 173 25.40 -22.53 -13.71
CA LEU A 173 25.77 -21.14 -13.92
C LEU A 173 27.26 -20.88 -13.60
N ARG A 174 27.78 -21.48 -12.52
CA ARG A 174 29.20 -21.37 -12.16
C ARG A 174 30.10 -22.07 -13.19
N ARG A 175 29.68 -23.18 -13.79
CA ARG A 175 30.38 -23.82 -14.90
C ARG A 175 30.36 -22.96 -16.15
N VAL A 176 29.18 -22.43 -16.52
CA VAL A 176 29.03 -21.49 -17.66
C VAL A 176 29.96 -20.28 -17.53
N ARG A 177 30.05 -19.70 -16.34
CA ARG A 177 31.00 -18.63 -16.05
C ARG A 177 32.42 -19.04 -16.42
N ARG A 178 32.88 -20.18 -15.95
CA ARG A 178 34.26 -20.68 -16.13
C ARG A 178 34.53 -21.11 -17.56
N ASP A 179 33.62 -21.88 -18.14
CA ASP A 179 33.89 -22.62 -19.39
C ASP A 179 33.54 -21.81 -20.64
N HIS A 180 32.68 -20.80 -20.51
CA HIS A 180 32.21 -19.99 -21.64
C HIS A 180 32.46 -18.49 -21.44
N VAL A 181 32.03 -17.90 -20.31
CA VAL A 181 31.98 -16.45 -20.14
C VAL A 181 33.38 -15.83 -20.01
N ILE A 182 34.31 -16.49 -19.32
CA ILE A 182 35.70 -16.00 -19.18
C ILE A 182 36.37 -15.83 -20.54
N GLY A 183 36.16 -16.74 -21.48
CA GLY A 183 36.70 -16.69 -22.84
C GLY A 183 36.10 -15.58 -23.73
N MET A 184 35.00 -14.96 -23.31
CA MET A 184 34.35 -13.83 -24.02
C MET A 184 34.96 -12.46 -23.70
N GLY A 185 35.93 -12.43 -22.79
CA GLY A 185 36.65 -11.22 -22.40
C GLY A 185 36.10 -10.53 -21.14
N PRO A 186 36.85 -9.53 -20.62
CA PRO A 186 36.62 -8.95 -19.29
C PRO A 186 35.26 -8.27 -19.13
N SER A 187 34.77 -7.60 -20.17
CA SER A 187 33.45 -6.93 -20.12
C SER A 187 32.29 -7.92 -20.03
N ALA A 188 32.37 -9.06 -20.72
CA ALA A 188 31.36 -10.10 -20.64
C ALA A 188 31.36 -10.78 -19.26
N LEU A 189 32.54 -11.00 -18.71
CA LEU A 189 32.71 -11.56 -17.36
C LEU A 189 32.16 -10.62 -16.31
N ALA A 190 32.51 -9.34 -16.34
CA ALA A 190 31.99 -8.33 -15.39
C ALA A 190 30.47 -8.22 -15.46
N ALA A 191 29.89 -8.21 -16.67
CA ALA A 191 28.43 -8.14 -16.84
C ALA A 191 27.71 -9.42 -16.33
N PHE A 192 28.34 -10.58 -16.50
CA PHE A 192 27.80 -11.84 -15.97
C PHE A 192 27.86 -11.83 -14.41
N ASP A 193 28.99 -11.47 -13.85
CA ASP A 193 29.21 -11.44 -12.42
C ASP A 193 28.24 -10.48 -11.75
N ASP A 194 28.06 -9.26 -12.27
CA ASP A 194 27.05 -8.31 -11.77
C ASP A 194 25.64 -8.89 -11.80
N ALA A 195 25.22 -9.48 -12.93
CA ALA A 195 23.89 -10.05 -13.07
C ALA A 195 23.68 -11.28 -12.15
N TYR A 196 24.70 -12.11 -11.96
CA TYR A 196 24.66 -13.26 -11.06
C TYR A 196 24.59 -12.82 -9.60
N ASP A 197 25.46 -11.87 -9.19
CA ASP A 197 25.48 -11.31 -7.85
C ASP A 197 24.18 -10.61 -7.51
N THR A 198 23.57 -9.92 -8.46
CA THR A 198 22.23 -9.34 -8.29
C THR A 198 21.19 -10.41 -7.95
N VAL A 199 21.20 -11.58 -8.62
CA VAL A 199 20.31 -12.70 -8.28
C VAL A 199 20.58 -13.23 -6.87
N VAL A 200 21.85 -13.38 -6.49
CA VAL A 200 22.25 -13.86 -5.15
C VAL A 200 21.76 -12.88 -4.07
N HIS A 201 22.03 -11.60 -4.23
CA HIS A 201 21.64 -10.56 -3.26
C HIS A 201 20.12 -10.41 -3.14
N THR A 202 19.40 -10.42 -4.26
CA THR A 202 17.94 -10.31 -4.22
C THR A 202 17.28 -11.58 -3.65
N THR A 203 17.90 -12.76 -3.85
CA THR A 203 17.46 -14.00 -3.20
C THR A 203 17.62 -13.89 -1.69
N ALA A 204 18.80 -13.50 -1.20
CA ALA A 204 19.05 -13.34 0.23
C ALA A 204 18.15 -12.25 0.86
N ARG A 205 17.88 -11.16 0.14
CA ARG A 205 16.92 -10.13 0.60
C ARG A 205 15.52 -10.71 0.78
N ARG A 206 15.00 -11.44 -0.22
CA ARG A 206 13.70 -12.09 -0.13
C ARG A 206 13.63 -13.08 1.04
N ASP A 207 14.67 -13.91 1.22
CA ASP A 207 14.70 -14.93 2.27
C ASP A 207 14.68 -14.32 3.67
N ARG A 208 15.42 -13.23 3.91
CA ARG A 208 15.34 -12.47 5.18
C ARG A 208 13.96 -11.91 5.45
N LEU A 209 13.25 -11.43 4.41
CA LEU A 209 11.89 -10.92 4.56
C LEU A 209 10.89 -12.06 4.79
N ASP A 210 11.07 -13.21 4.16
CA ASP A 210 10.28 -14.41 4.41
C ASP A 210 10.42 -14.87 5.87
N GLU A 211 11.62 -14.83 6.42
CA GLU A 211 11.91 -15.17 7.82
C GLU A 211 11.27 -14.17 8.81
N ALA A 212 11.37 -12.88 8.52
CA ALA A 212 10.70 -11.85 9.32
C ALA A 212 9.16 -12.00 9.31
N ILE A 213 8.57 -12.35 8.16
CA ILE A 213 7.12 -12.61 8.05
C ILE A 213 6.74 -13.89 8.80
N ALA A 214 7.60 -14.92 8.78
CA ALA A 214 7.37 -16.13 9.57
C ALA A 214 7.29 -15.81 11.07
N GLY A 215 8.06 -14.85 11.57
CA GLY A 215 7.94 -14.34 12.94
C GLY A 215 6.54 -13.82 13.25
N LEU A 216 5.91 -13.06 12.34
CA LEU A 216 4.53 -12.56 12.51
C LEU A 216 3.47 -13.66 12.55
N TYR A 217 3.74 -14.81 11.94
CA TYR A 217 2.85 -15.98 11.99
C TYR A 217 2.86 -16.65 13.36
N HIS A 218 4.02 -16.67 14.01
CA HIS A 218 4.20 -17.33 15.31
C HIS A 218 3.78 -16.44 16.46
N ASP A 219 4.09 -15.15 16.40
CA ASP A 219 3.85 -14.21 17.45
C ASP A 219 3.37 -12.86 16.89
N GLY A 220 2.58 -12.13 17.68
CA GLY A 220 2.06 -10.81 17.32
C GLY A 220 0.55 -10.74 17.20
N GLU A 221 0.05 -9.53 17.00
CA GLU A 221 -1.38 -9.17 16.96
C GLU A 221 -2.16 -9.95 15.90
N LEU A 222 -1.55 -10.24 14.75
CA LEU A 222 -2.20 -10.90 13.61
C LEU A 222 -2.04 -12.42 13.60
N ALA A 223 -1.22 -12.99 14.50
CA ALA A 223 -0.95 -14.43 14.52
C ALA A 223 -2.21 -15.32 14.67
N PRO A 224 -3.20 -15.00 15.54
CA PRO A 224 -4.43 -15.81 15.62
C PRO A 224 -5.21 -15.84 14.30
N THR A 225 -5.30 -14.71 13.63
CA THR A 225 -5.97 -14.60 12.31
C THR A 225 -5.22 -15.36 11.23
N ALA A 226 -3.90 -15.20 11.15
CA ALA A 226 -3.06 -15.88 10.18
C ALA A 226 -3.13 -17.40 10.36
N ARG A 227 -3.09 -17.91 11.60
CA ARG A 227 -3.23 -19.36 11.88
C ARG A 227 -4.57 -19.91 11.42
N ARG A 228 -5.67 -19.18 11.62
CA ARG A 228 -7.01 -19.60 11.10
C ARG A 228 -7.02 -19.65 9.58
N LEU A 229 -6.45 -18.65 8.91
CA LEU A 229 -6.36 -18.61 7.45
C LEU A 229 -5.48 -19.75 6.88
N ALA A 230 -4.40 -20.13 7.58
CA ALA A 230 -3.53 -21.22 7.19
C ALA A 230 -4.21 -22.61 7.27
N CYS A 231 -5.36 -22.74 7.94
CA CYS A 231 -6.16 -23.97 7.90
C CYS A 231 -6.86 -24.18 6.54
N LEU A 232 -6.93 -23.16 5.70
CA LEU A 232 -7.53 -23.28 4.36
C LEU A 232 -6.54 -23.99 3.42
N ARG A 233 -7.06 -24.95 2.65
CA ARG A 233 -6.25 -25.70 1.68
C ARG A 233 -5.57 -24.77 0.68
N GLY A 234 -4.27 -24.89 0.52
CA GLY A 234 -3.46 -24.07 -0.41
C GLY A 234 -2.99 -22.73 0.16
N VAL A 235 -3.37 -22.38 1.39
CA VAL A 235 -2.90 -21.17 2.06
C VAL A 235 -1.68 -21.49 2.92
N SER A 236 -0.50 -21.03 2.48
CA SER A 236 0.74 -21.13 3.26
C SER A 236 0.76 -20.11 4.41
N ALA A 237 1.65 -20.29 5.39
CA ALA A 237 1.85 -19.32 6.47
C ALA A 237 2.12 -17.90 5.93
N LEU A 238 2.98 -17.77 4.90
CA LEU A 238 3.26 -16.50 4.24
C LEU A 238 2.00 -15.87 3.62
N THR A 239 1.20 -16.66 2.89
CA THR A 239 -0.06 -16.20 2.31
C THR A 239 -1.05 -15.81 3.38
N ALA A 240 -1.13 -16.58 4.46
CA ALA A 240 -2.02 -16.32 5.60
C ALA A 240 -1.69 -15.00 6.29
N VAL A 241 -0.40 -14.73 6.56
CA VAL A 241 0.04 -13.44 7.14
C VAL A 241 -0.26 -12.31 6.18
N SER A 242 0.05 -12.45 4.89
CA SER A 242 -0.22 -11.42 3.89
C SER A 242 -1.71 -11.06 3.82
N LEU A 243 -2.59 -12.06 3.83
CA LEU A 243 -4.03 -11.86 3.88
C LEU A 243 -4.49 -11.19 5.18
N ALA A 244 -3.99 -11.66 6.33
CA ALA A 244 -4.34 -11.10 7.64
C ALA A 244 -3.96 -9.62 7.73
N VAL A 245 -2.78 -9.26 7.23
CA VAL A 245 -2.25 -7.88 7.21
C VAL A 245 -3.09 -6.97 6.31
N GLU A 246 -3.43 -7.39 5.10
CA GLU A 246 -4.19 -6.56 4.16
C GLU A 246 -5.67 -6.48 4.53
N ILE A 247 -6.26 -7.55 5.04
CA ILE A 247 -7.65 -7.55 5.53
C ILE A 247 -7.77 -6.68 6.78
N GLY A 248 -6.81 -6.77 7.71
CA GLY A 248 -6.86 -6.08 9.00
C GLY A 248 -8.06 -6.54 9.83
N ASP A 249 -8.97 -5.62 10.19
CA ASP A 249 -10.18 -5.95 10.93
C ASP A 249 -11.18 -6.73 10.07
N GLN A 250 -11.37 -7.98 10.40
CA GLN A 250 -12.31 -8.88 9.71
C GLN A 250 -13.77 -8.47 9.94
N GLY A 251 -14.09 -7.87 11.09
CA GLY A 251 -15.45 -7.46 11.46
C GLY A 251 -16.08 -6.43 10.52
N ARG A 252 -15.27 -5.71 9.75
CA ARG A 252 -15.73 -4.73 8.76
C ARG A 252 -16.30 -5.36 7.48
N PHE A 253 -16.09 -6.66 7.26
CA PHE A 253 -16.55 -7.35 6.06
C PHE A 253 -17.73 -8.26 6.34
N LYS A 254 -18.66 -8.29 5.39
CA LYS A 254 -19.64 -9.37 5.26
C LYS A 254 -19.08 -10.44 4.32
N GLY A 255 -19.56 -11.66 4.41
CA GLY A 255 -19.12 -12.76 3.53
C GLY A 255 -19.24 -12.41 2.03
N SER A 256 -20.26 -11.65 1.64
CA SER A 256 -20.46 -11.18 0.26
C SER A 256 -19.50 -10.07 -0.19
N THR A 257 -18.87 -9.34 0.73
CA THR A 257 -18.02 -8.18 0.39
C THR A 257 -16.53 -8.47 0.45
N ILE A 258 -16.12 -9.47 1.24
CA ILE A 258 -14.69 -9.82 1.38
C ILE A 258 -14.10 -10.36 0.07
N ALA A 259 -14.87 -11.14 -0.69
CA ALA A 259 -14.41 -11.65 -1.98
C ALA A 259 -14.10 -10.53 -2.97
N SER A 260 -14.96 -9.51 -3.05
CA SER A 260 -14.73 -8.32 -3.87
C SER A 260 -13.49 -7.53 -3.43
N TYR A 261 -13.27 -7.42 -2.13
CA TYR A 261 -12.09 -6.74 -1.58
C TYR A 261 -10.78 -7.46 -1.93
N LEU A 262 -10.80 -8.79 -1.93
CA LEU A 262 -9.65 -9.63 -2.26
C LEU A 262 -9.47 -9.84 -3.77
N GLY A 263 -10.36 -9.30 -4.61
CA GLY A 263 -10.34 -9.54 -6.05
C GLY A 263 -10.78 -10.97 -6.45
N LEU A 264 -11.40 -11.70 -5.54
CA LEU A 264 -11.91 -13.07 -5.76
C LEU A 264 -13.38 -13.02 -6.23
N VAL A 265 -13.66 -12.19 -7.22
CA VAL A 265 -14.98 -12.11 -7.86
C VAL A 265 -14.87 -12.64 -9.28
N PRO A 266 -15.84 -13.43 -9.75
CA PRO A 266 -15.87 -13.82 -11.14
C PRO A 266 -15.88 -12.58 -12.03
N SER A 267 -14.98 -12.51 -12.99
CA SER A 267 -15.03 -11.51 -14.04
C SER A 267 -15.53 -12.15 -15.33
N GLU A 268 -16.42 -11.47 -16.00
CA GLU A 268 -16.90 -11.88 -17.32
C GLU A 268 -16.70 -10.72 -18.30
N HIS A 269 -16.01 -11.02 -19.38
CA HIS A 269 -15.89 -10.15 -20.54
C HIS A 269 -16.55 -10.86 -21.71
N SER A 270 -17.78 -10.46 -22.05
CA SER A 270 -18.50 -10.99 -23.20
C SER A 270 -18.69 -9.90 -24.25
N SER A 271 -18.39 -10.22 -25.51
CA SER A 271 -18.72 -9.39 -26.67
C SER A 271 -19.22 -10.27 -27.80
N GLY A 272 -20.47 -10.08 -28.21
CA GLY A 272 -21.13 -10.92 -29.22
C GLY A 272 -21.21 -12.39 -28.79
N THR A 273 -20.64 -13.29 -29.57
CA THR A 273 -20.57 -14.74 -29.27
C THR A 273 -19.37 -15.15 -28.45
N SER A 274 -18.43 -14.22 -28.19
CA SER A 274 -17.21 -14.49 -27.41
C SER A 274 -17.47 -14.24 -25.91
N ARG A 275 -17.18 -15.24 -25.07
CA ARG A 275 -17.30 -15.17 -23.62
C ARG A 275 -15.97 -15.55 -22.98
N SER A 276 -15.37 -14.65 -22.21
CA SER A 276 -14.19 -14.90 -21.38
C SER A 276 -14.55 -14.73 -19.91
N GLN A 277 -14.27 -15.76 -19.12
CA GLN A 277 -14.47 -15.76 -17.67
C GLN A 277 -13.12 -15.90 -16.99
N GLY A 278 -12.81 -15.05 -15.98
CA GLY A 278 -11.61 -15.08 -15.15
C GLY A 278 -11.92 -15.39 -13.71
#